data_590f36e5f4a7b7290be08f1e69d9285f
#
_entry.id   590f36e5f4a7b7290be08f1e69d9285f
#
_cell.length_a   1.000
_cell.length_b   1.000
_cell.length_c   1.000
_cell.angle_alpha   90.00
_cell.angle_beta   90.00
_cell.angle_gamma   90.00
#
_symmetry.space_group_name_H-M   'P 1'
#
loop_
_entity.id
_entity.type
_entity.pdbx_description
1 polymer ?
#
loop_
_entity_poly.entity_id
_entity_poly.type
_entity_poly.pdbx_seq_one_letter_code
_entity_poly.pdbx_strand_id
1 'polypeptide(L)'
;MSLSRRELFAGAGLAGVAALGLHHSSSAGEGPKRVDVVVVGAGLSGLMAARQLKQLGMKVHILESRDRTGGRMVRKATESGHFIDLGGQWGGQSHHRLRSLVHELGLETYPTYTQGKASLVWNQKKSLADLATDYDE
;
A
#
# COMPACT_ATOMS: atom_id res chain seq x y z
N MET A 1 -11.20 -22.98 26.23
CA MET A 1 -11.73 -23.57 24.97
C MET A 1 -11.45 -22.54 23.88
N SER A 2 -10.48 -22.79 23.02
CA SER A 2 -10.03 -21.87 21.95
C SER A 2 -10.72 -22.29 20.64
N LEU A 3 -11.63 -21.45 20.16
CA LEU A 3 -12.31 -21.67 18.88
C LEU A 3 -11.31 -21.46 17.72
N SER A 4 -11.27 -22.39 16.80
CA SER A 4 -10.39 -22.30 15.63
C SER A 4 -10.97 -21.30 14.61
N ARG A 5 -10.08 -20.67 13.81
CA ARG A 5 -10.47 -19.70 12.77
C ARG A 5 -11.45 -20.25 11.72
N ARG A 6 -11.55 -21.56 11.59
CA ARG A 6 -12.49 -22.23 10.67
C ARG A 6 -13.92 -22.29 11.22
N GLU A 7 -14.07 -22.33 12.54
CA GLU A 7 -15.40 -22.39 13.17
C GLU A 7 -16.09 -21.01 13.21
N LEU A 8 -15.33 -19.92 13.12
CA LEU A 8 -15.87 -18.55 13.07
C LEU A 8 -16.63 -18.25 11.76
N PHE A 9 -16.33 -18.96 10.66
CA PHE A 9 -17.00 -18.76 9.38
C PHE A 9 -18.18 -19.69 9.11
N ALA A 10 -18.36 -20.72 9.94
CA ALA A 10 -19.49 -21.66 9.77
C ALA A 10 -20.79 -21.23 10.46
N GLY A 11 -20.75 -20.22 11.33
CA GLY A 11 -21.89 -19.78 12.13
C GLY A 11 -22.64 -18.53 11.65
N ALA A 12 -22.21 -17.88 10.58
CA ALA A 12 -22.82 -16.64 10.07
C ALA A 12 -23.69 -16.87 8.82
N GLY A 13 -24.40 -17.98 8.80
CA GLY A 13 -25.37 -18.31 7.75
C GLY A 13 -26.79 -18.09 8.22
N LEU A 14 -27.51 -17.17 7.58
CA LEU A 14 -28.98 -17.10 7.52
C LEU A 14 -29.75 -16.57 8.76
N ALA A 15 -29.54 -15.32 9.15
CA ALA A 15 -30.62 -14.54 9.75
C ALA A 15 -30.36 -13.04 9.58
N GLY A 16 -31.16 -12.35 8.78
CA GLY A 16 -31.34 -10.91 8.89
C GLY A 16 -30.68 -10.02 7.84
N VAL A 17 -30.92 -10.26 6.55
CA VAL A 17 -30.82 -9.19 5.55
C VAL A 17 -32.24 -8.91 5.05
N ALA A 18 -33.04 -8.29 5.91
CA ALA A 18 -34.26 -7.63 5.51
C ALA A 18 -34.10 -6.13 5.75
N ALA A 19 -34.20 -5.36 4.65
CA ALA A 19 -34.52 -3.95 4.58
C ALA A 19 -33.53 -2.95 5.18
N LEU A 20 -32.44 -2.67 4.44
CA LEU A 20 -32.00 -1.28 4.24
C LEU A 20 -31.82 -1.13 2.73
N GLY A 21 -32.76 -0.48 2.10
CA GLY A 21 -32.76 -0.15 0.67
C GLY A 21 -31.65 0.85 0.36
N LEU A 22 -30.44 0.38 0.20
CA LEU A 22 -29.40 1.08 -0.53
C LEU A 22 -29.66 0.80 -2.02
N HIS A 23 -30.44 1.68 -2.63
CA HIS A 23 -30.49 1.77 -4.09
C HIS A 23 -29.10 2.12 -4.60
N HIS A 24 -28.25 1.12 -4.75
CA HIS A 24 -27.15 1.22 -5.69
C HIS A 24 -27.80 1.21 -7.07
N SER A 25 -27.83 2.35 -7.72
CA SER A 25 -28.16 2.45 -9.14
C SER A 25 -27.13 1.64 -9.89
N SER A 26 -27.41 0.35 -10.06
CA SER A 26 -26.69 -0.48 -11.01
C SER A 26 -27.06 0.06 -12.38
N SER A 27 -26.14 0.77 -13.02
CA SER A 27 -26.24 1.04 -14.45
C SER A 27 -26.23 -0.34 -15.14
N ALA A 28 -27.42 -0.84 -15.46
CA ALA A 28 -27.61 -2.00 -16.29
C ALA A 28 -27.07 -1.66 -17.68
N GLY A 29 -25.89 -2.16 -18.04
CA GLY A 29 -25.30 -1.82 -19.34
C GLY A 29 -24.11 -2.61 -19.84
N GLU A 30 -23.49 -3.45 -19.05
CA GLU A 30 -22.47 -4.38 -19.58
C GLU A 30 -22.56 -5.70 -18.83
N GLY A 31 -22.68 -6.81 -19.58
CA GLY A 31 -22.59 -8.14 -19.00
C GLY A 31 -21.29 -8.34 -18.21
N PRO A 32 -21.16 -9.41 -17.41
CA PRO A 32 -20.02 -9.61 -16.53
C PRO A 32 -18.71 -9.48 -17.32
N LYS A 33 -17.92 -8.47 -17.02
CA LYS A 33 -16.60 -8.27 -17.64
C LYS A 33 -15.74 -9.48 -17.28
N ARG A 34 -15.46 -10.34 -18.25
CA ARG A 34 -14.50 -11.43 -18.06
C ARG A 34 -13.11 -10.85 -17.93
N VAL A 35 -12.42 -11.20 -16.87
CA VAL A 35 -11.02 -10.87 -16.62
C VAL A 35 -10.22 -12.15 -16.45
N ASP A 36 -8.94 -12.11 -16.82
CA ASP A 36 -8.07 -13.27 -16.70
C ASP A 36 -7.55 -13.39 -15.26
N VAL A 37 -7.33 -12.26 -14.60
CA VAL A 37 -6.76 -12.21 -13.23
C VAL A 37 -7.46 -11.14 -12.41
N VAL A 38 -7.77 -11.48 -11.16
CA VAL A 38 -8.19 -10.52 -10.14
C VAL A 38 -7.04 -10.34 -9.13
N VAL A 39 -6.59 -9.11 -8.93
CA VAL A 39 -5.60 -8.73 -7.92
C VAL A 39 -6.33 -8.12 -6.73
N VAL A 40 -6.14 -8.70 -5.55
CA VAL A 40 -6.76 -8.20 -4.31
C VAL A 40 -5.77 -7.30 -3.58
N GLY A 41 -6.13 -6.03 -3.47
CA GLY A 41 -5.35 -4.97 -2.85
C GLY A 41 -4.60 -4.09 -3.87
N ALA A 42 -4.82 -2.77 -3.78
CA ALA A 42 -4.15 -1.76 -4.60
C ALA A 42 -2.98 -1.08 -3.86
N GLY A 43 -2.25 -1.84 -3.04
CA GLY A 43 -0.94 -1.43 -2.52
C GLY A 43 0.16 -1.56 -3.59
N LEU A 44 1.39 -1.13 -3.27
CA LEU A 44 2.51 -1.16 -4.22
C LEU A 44 2.70 -2.54 -4.86
N SER A 45 2.65 -3.61 -4.08
CA SER A 45 2.83 -4.98 -4.58
C SER A 45 1.70 -5.40 -5.54
N GLY A 46 0.44 -5.10 -5.20
CA GLY A 46 -0.71 -5.42 -6.06
C GLY A 46 -0.69 -4.62 -7.36
N LEU A 47 -0.36 -3.34 -7.29
CA LEU A 47 -0.23 -2.48 -8.47
C LEU A 47 0.91 -2.95 -9.38
N MET A 48 2.05 -3.37 -8.82
CA MET A 48 3.16 -3.92 -9.60
C MET A 48 2.80 -5.25 -10.26
N ALA A 49 2.12 -6.15 -9.54
CA ALA A 49 1.64 -7.41 -10.10
C ALA A 49 0.66 -7.16 -11.25
N ALA A 50 -0.32 -6.30 -11.04
CA ALA A 50 -1.30 -5.94 -12.07
C ALA A 50 -0.65 -5.30 -13.31
N ARG A 51 0.36 -4.44 -13.10
CA ARG A 51 1.12 -3.82 -14.17
C ARG A 51 1.86 -4.85 -15.03
N GLN A 52 2.57 -5.78 -14.39
CA GLN A 52 3.29 -6.85 -15.10
C GLN A 52 2.34 -7.78 -15.87
N LEU A 53 1.23 -8.19 -15.26
CA LEU A 53 0.22 -9.02 -15.91
C LEU A 53 -0.40 -8.29 -17.11
N LYS A 54 -0.64 -7.00 -16.99
CA LYS A 54 -1.16 -6.18 -18.09
C LYS A 54 -0.15 -6.05 -19.23
N GLN A 55 1.15 -5.93 -18.93
CA GLN A 55 2.22 -5.95 -19.94
C GLN A 55 2.30 -7.29 -20.70
N LEU A 56 1.91 -8.39 -20.05
CA LEU A 56 1.77 -9.71 -20.67
C LEU A 56 0.46 -9.89 -21.46
N GLY A 57 -0.33 -8.84 -21.62
CA GLY A 57 -1.58 -8.85 -22.39
C GLY A 57 -2.80 -9.35 -21.62
N MET A 58 -2.68 -9.63 -20.33
CA MET A 58 -3.81 -10.15 -19.53
C MET A 58 -4.80 -9.05 -19.18
N LYS A 59 -6.07 -9.40 -19.14
CA LYS A 59 -7.16 -8.56 -18.61
C LYS A 59 -7.17 -8.66 -17.10
N VAL A 60 -6.72 -7.60 -16.43
CA VAL A 60 -6.57 -7.56 -14.97
C VAL A 60 -7.63 -6.67 -14.35
N HIS A 61 -8.22 -7.11 -13.25
CA HIS A 61 -9.08 -6.31 -12.38
C HIS A 61 -8.47 -6.22 -10.99
N ILE A 62 -8.43 -5.02 -10.41
CA ILE A 62 -7.91 -4.80 -9.06
C ILE A 62 -9.09 -4.50 -8.13
N LEU A 63 -9.16 -5.21 -7.02
CA LEU A 63 -10.10 -4.95 -5.94
C LEU A 63 -9.37 -4.31 -4.77
N GLU A 64 -9.84 -3.15 -4.31
CA GLU A 64 -9.33 -2.46 -3.14
C GLU A 64 -10.46 -2.21 -2.15
N SER A 65 -10.19 -2.47 -0.87
CA SER A 65 -11.17 -2.35 0.20
C SER A 65 -11.36 -0.91 0.70
N ARG A 66 -10.38 -0.05 0.44
CA ARG A 66 -10.40 1.37 0.82
C ARG A 66 -10.81 2.22 -0.37
N ASP A 67 -11.17 3.46 -0.09
CA ASP A 67 -11.46 4.51 -1.08
C ASP A 67 -10.21 5.11 -1.75
N ARG A 68 -9.02 4.55 -1.45
CA ARG A 68 -7.73 5.01 -1.97
C ARG A 68 -6.80 3.85 -2.33
N THR A 69 -5.91 4.07 -3.26
CA THR A 69 -4.79 3.19 -3.59
C THR A 69 -3.55 3.47 -2.73
N GLY A 70 -2.46 2.72 -2.94
CA GLY A 70 -1.17 2.92 -2.31
C GLY A 70 -0.94 2.08 -1.04
N GLY A 71 -1.98 1.59 -0.37
CA GLY A 71 -1.83 0.75 0.83
C GLY A 71 -1.11 1.48 1.96
N ARG A 72 0.12 1.04 2.32
CA ARG A 72 0.99 1.66 3.32
C ARG A 72 1.72 2.91 2.82
N MET A 73 1.72 3.18 1.53
CA MET A 73 2.18 4.44 0.95
C MET A 73 1.06 5.46 1.10
N VAL A 74 1.19 6.39 2.02
CA VAL A 74 0.16 7.38 2.34
C VAL A 74 0.77 8.77 2.32
N ARG A 75 0.16 9.63 1.54
CA ARG A 75 0.51 11.05 1.44
C ARG A 75 -0.64 11.89 1.97
N LYS A 76 -0.35 12.88 2.78
CA LYS A 76 -1.33 13.79 3.35
C LYS A 76 -0.94 15.25 3.07
N ALA A 77 -1.90 16.04 2.62
CA ALA A 77 -1.72 17.48 2.52
C ALA A 77 -1.76 18.12 3.91
N THR A 78 -0.91 19.10 4.12
CA THR A 78 -0.93 19.99 5.30
C THR A 78 -1.80 21.22 5.02
N GLU A 79 -2.18 21.94 6.07
CA GLU A 79 -2.94 23.19 5.95
C GLU A 79 -2.18 24.26 5.15
N SER A 80 -0.85 24.23 5.15
CA SER A 80 0.02 25.12 4.39
C SER A 80 0.17 24.74 2.91
N GLY A 81 -0.53 23.69 2.44
CA GLY A 81 -0.47 23.24 1.05
C GLY A 81 0.71 22.35 0.70
N HIS A 82 1.58 22.04 1.68
CA HIS A 82 2.65 21.06 1.50
C HIS A 82 2.12 19.64 1.67
N PHE A 83 2.94 18.66 1.30
CA PHE A 83 2.61 17.25 1.50
C PHE A 83 3.60 16.61 2.46
N ILE A 84 3.09 15.71 3.28
CA ILE A 84 3.88 14.83 4.13
C ILE A 84 3.57 13.38 3.79
N ASP A 85 4.60 12.54 3.80
CA ASP A 85 4.46 11.11 3.68
C ASP A 85 4.28 10.50 5.07
N LEU A 86 3.19 9.76 5.27
CA LEU A 86 2.86 9.06 6.51
C LEU A 86 3.33 7.61 6.51
N GLY A 87 3.99 7.18 5.44
CA GLY A 87 4.56 5.86 5.31
C GLY A 87 5.20 5.65 3.95
N GLY A 88 6.22 4.77 3.91
CA GLY A 88 6.85 4.36 2.66
C GLY A 88 7.66 5.46 1.95
N GLN A 89 8.33 6.33 2.69
CA GLN A 89 9.05 7.48 2.12
C GLN A 89 10.53 7.24 1.83
N TRP A 90 11.11 6.16 2.36
CA TRP A 90 12.55 5.92 2.30
C TRP A 90 12.91 4.82 1.30
N GLY A 91 13.89 5.10 0.43
CA GLY A 91 14.45 4.13 -0.47
C GLY A 91 15.96 4.00 -0.26
N GLY A 92 16.44 2.84 0.16
CA GLY A 92 17.87 2.57 0.31
C GLY A 92 18.52 2.07 -0.99
N GLN A 93 19.85 2.07 -1.01
CA GLN A 93 20.70 1.61 -2.13
C GLN A 93 20.38 0.15 -2.54
N SER A 94 20.12 -0.73 -1.56
CA SER A 94 19.79 -2.14 -1.78
C SER A 94 18.38 -2.38 -2.34
N HIS A 95 17.52 -1.36 -2.41
CA HIS A 95 16.16 -1.48 -2.94
C HIS A 95 16.14 -1.41 -4.48
N HIS A 96 16.89 -2.28 -5.15
CA HIS A 96 17.09 -2.24 -6.60
C HIS A 96 15.80 -2.19 -7.41
N ARG A 97 14.78 -2.99 -7.04
CA ARG A 97 13.48 -3.00 -7.73
C ARG A 97 12.72 -1.68 -7.57
N LEU A 98 12.78 -1.08 -6.39
CA LEU A 98 12.16 0.23 -6.16
C LEU A 98 12.86 1.32 -6.99
N ARG A 99 14.19 1.32 -7.00
CA ARG A 99 14.99 2.27 -7.78
C ARG A 99 14.72 2.13 -9.29
N SER A 100 14.64 0.89 -9.80
CA SER A 100 14.27 0.66 -11.20
C SER A 100 12.88 1.20 -11.51
N LEU A 101 11.90 1.01 -10.62
CA LEU A 101 10.55 1.54 -10.80
C LEU A 101 10.53 3.07 -10.77
N VAL A 102 11.27 3.69 -9.84
CA VAL A 102 11.40 5.16 -9.75
C VAL A 102 11.95 5.72 -11.06
N HIS A 103 13.02 5.13 -11.58
CA HIS A 103 13.61 5.52 -12.87
C HIS A 103 12.64 5.31 -14.04
N GLU A 104 11.97 4.17 -14.11
CA GLU A 104 11.01 3.84 -15.17
C GLU A 104 9.81 4.80 -15.18
N LEU A 105 9.40 5.29 -14.02
CA LEU A 105 8.30 6.25 -13.88
C LEU A 105 8.76 7.71 -14.04
N GLY A 106 10.06 7.96 -14.28
CA GLY A 106 10.61 9.31 -14.40
C GLY A 106 10.51 10.12 -13.10
N LEU A 107 10.51 9.43 -11.95
CA LEU A 107 10.44 10.07 -10.65
C LEU A 107 11.85 10.47 -10.18
N GLU A 108 11.92 11.57 -9.44
CA GLU A 108 13.15 12.04 -8.82
C GLU A 108 13.22 11.63 -7.35
N THR A 109 14.43 11.37 -6.89
CA THR A 109 14.75 11.14 -5.48
C THR A 109 15.71 12.22 -5.00
N TYR A 110 15.66 12.52 -3.71
CA TYR A 110 16.59 13.46 -3.09
C TYR A 110 17.22 12.82 -1.84
N PRO A 111 18.44 13.21 -1.50
CA PRO A 111 19.13 12.68 -0.34
C PRO A 111 18.38 12.97 0.94
N THR A 112 18.39 12.02 1.85
CA THR A 112 17.91 12.24 3.21
C THR A 112 18.83 13.21 3.94
N TYR A 113 18.26 14.14 4.73
CA TYR A 113 19.03 14.98 5.60
C TYR A 113 19.69 14.13 6.71
N THR A 114 21.01 14.11 6.73
CA THR A 114 21.81 13.28 7.65
C THR A 114 22.76 14.08 8.54
N GLN A 115 22.64 15.42 8.54
CA GLN A 115 23.49 16.25 9.40
C GLN A 115 22.94 16.29 10.83
N GLY A 116 23.84 16.17 11.82
CA GLY A 116 23.49 16.25 13.22
C GLY A 116 23.63 14.90 13.95
N LYS A 117 22.94 14.79 15.09
CA LYS A 117 23.03 13.62 15.96
C LYS A 117 21.70 12.89 16.05
N ALA A 118 21.73 11.58 15.92
CA ALA A 118 20.61 10.72 16.23
C ALA A 118 20.52 10.44 17.72
N SER A 119 19.31 10.46 18.25
CA SER A 119 19.05 10.02 19.62
C SER A 119 18.57 8.57 19.59
N LEU A 120 19.39 7.67 20.12
CA LEU A 120 19.03 6.27 20.30
C LEU A 120 18.59 6.02 21.74
N VAL A 121 17.40 5.47 21.91
CA VAL A 121 16.91 5.03 23.21
C VAL A 121 16.78 3.51 23.20
N TRP A 122 17.58 2.84 24.03
CA TRP A 122 17.57 1.40 24.19
C TRP A 122 17.61 1.01 25.67
N ASN A 123 16.69 0.17 26.11
CA ASN A 123 16.59 -0.23 27.53
C ASN A 123 16.62 0.97 28.50
N GLN A 124 15.83 1.99 28.22
CA GLN A 124 15.73 3.25 29.00
C GLN A 124 17.05 4.08 29.06
N LYS A 125 18.11 3.63 28.39
CA LYS A 125 19.33 4.41 28.23
C LYS A 125 19.26 5.21 26.94
N LYS A 126 19.57 6.51 27.02
CA LYS A 126 19.67 7.41 25.88
C LYS A 126 21.13 7.62 25.52
N SER A 127 21.46 7.43 24.26
CA SER A 127 22.74 7.79 23.68
C SER A 127 22.55 8.75 22.50
N LEU A 128 23.55 9.58 22.26
CA LEU A 128 23.61 10.43 21.06
C LEU A 128 24.75 9.86 20.19
N ALA A 129 24.40 9.50 18.98
CA ALA A 129 25.36 9.08 17.95
C ALA A 129 25.32 10.08 16.80
N ASP A 130 26.43 10.28 16.13
CA ASP A 130 26.42 10.99 14.86
C ASP A 130 25.53 10.21 13.88
N LEU A 131 24.72 10.92 13.09
CA LEU A 131 23.99 10.31 12.01
C LEU A 131 25.05 9.78 11.05
N ALA A 132 25.20 8.45 11.01
CA ALA A 132 26.20 7.81 10.17
C ALA A 132 25.94 8.20 8.71
N THR A 133 26.98 8.70 8.09
CA THR A 133 27.02 8.94 6.64
C THR A 133 27.21 7.64 5.84
N ASP A 134 27.27 6.50 6.54
CA ASP A 134 27.71 5.21 6.01
C ASP A 134 26.57 4.40 5.34
N TYR A 135 25.66 5.05 4.64
CA TYR A 135 24.75 4.36 3.73
C TYR A 135 25.26 4.35 2.28
N ASP A 136 26.53 4.72 2.08
CA ASP A 136 27.15 4.82 0.75
C ASP A 136 28.07 3.64 0.39
N GLU A 137 27.99 2.49 1.12
CA GLU A 137 28.66 1.25 0.73
C GLU A 137 27.72 0.17 0.22
#